data_de6c3937d4a43213c2d8d8bf84bd9703
#
_entry.id   de6c3937d4a43213c2d8d8bf84bd9703
#
_cell.length_a   1.000
_cell.length_b   1.000
_cell.length_c   1.000
_cell.angle_alpha   90.00
_cell.angle_beta   90.00
_cell.angle_gamma   90.00
#
_symmetry.space_group_name_H-M   'P 1'
#
loop_
_entity.id
_entity.type
_entity.pdbx_description
1 polymer ?
#
loop_
_entity_poly.entity_id
_entity_poly.type
_entity_poly.pdbx_seq_one_letter_code
_entity_poly.pdbx_strand_id
1 'polypeptide(L)'
;MAKNDFRDFGICERKVQDFLRGVKRFRLFAPNENKSPMVVALVDGRNFHGGFTDRIKGIVSLFHFCLVKNVDFRVLYNFPFELSDYLEPNEYNWLIDDKSVPSNFFRTSFVNLVGDASIDRLKELNVRKSVVAYANRDVTHLLNEFYGTSYTWGQLYHRLFKPSAKLQQEIDYHLSVLGDDYVVKASMGHLRDLPKMQMGVSITNGFLPRYLNVPGRKAVIEDLRKEADKA
;
A
#
# COMPACT_ATOMS: atom_id res chain seq x y z
N MET A 1 -38.05 7.40 9.96
CA MET A 1 -37.22 8.61 10.21
C MET A 1 -36.26 8.28 11.33
N ALA A 2 -34.99 7.96 11.08
CA ALA A 2 -33.85 7.94 12.05
C ALA A 2 -32.66 7.07 11.63
N LYS A 3 -32.44 6.83 10.30
CA LYS A 3 -31.24 6.10 9.85
C LYS A 3 -30.13 7.01 9.30
N ASN A 4 -30.39 8.32 9.12
CA ASN A 4 -29.38 9.24 8.54
C ASN A 4 -28.52 9.94 9.60
N ASP A 5 -28.98 10.13 10.84
CA ASP A 5 -28.22 10.87 11.84
C ASP A 5 -26.92 10.20 12.32
N PHE A 6 -26.89 8.87 12.36
CA PHE A 6 -25.67 8.17 12.81
C PHE A 6 -24.52 8.15 11.77
N ARG A 7 -24.84 8.27 10.47
CA ARG A 7 -23.82 8.37 9.42
C ARG A 7 -23.13 9.73 9.44
N ASP A 8 -23.87 10.79 9.65
CA ASP A 8 -23.34 12.16 9.69
C ASP A 8 -22.43 12.39 10.90
N PHE A 9 -22.77 11.83 12.06
CA PHE A 9 -21.92 11.87 13.26
C PHE A 9 -20.56 11.18 13.02
N GLY A 10 -20.55 10.00 12.44
CA GLY A 10 -19.32 9.25 12.13
C GLY A 10 -18.45 9.93 11.06
N ILE A 11 -19.03 10.70 10.14
CA ILE A 11 -18.30 11.48 9.14
C ILE A 11 -17.65 12.71 9.79
N CYS A 12 -18.36 13.39 10.68
CA CYS A 12 -17.83 14.55 11.40
C CYS A 12 -16.67 14.16 12.31
N GLU A 13 -16.81 13.10 13.07
CA GLU A 13 -15.74 12.59 13.95
C GLU A 13 -14.49 12.18 13.16
N ARG A 14 -14.64 11.50 12.01
CA ARG A 14 -13.52 11.13 11.15
C ARG A 14 -12.80 12.34 10.57
N LYS A 15 -13.52 13.36 10.10
CA LYS A 15 -12.92 14.60 9.60
C LYS A 15 -12.14 15.33 10.69
N VAL A 16 -12.64 15.35 11.92
CA VAL A 16 -11.92 15.92 13.07
C VAL A 16 -10.67 15.13 13.38
N GLN A 17 -10.71 13.79 13.37
CA GLN A 17 -9.54 12.97 13.59
C GLN A 17 -8.49 13.15 12.50
N ASP A 18 -8.89 13.22 11.23
CA ASP A 18 -7.97 13.50 10.11
C ASP A 18 -7.31 14.88 10.26
N PHE A 19 -8.10 15.86 10.64
CA PHE A 19 -7.60 17.20 10.94
C PHE A 19 -6.58 17.18 12.09
N LEU A 20 -6.89 16.53 13.21
CA LEU A 20 -5.99 16.44 14.36
C LEU A 20 -4.68 15.70 14.03
N ARG A 21 -4.73 14.68 13.16
CA ARG A 21 -3.53 13.98 12.67
C ARG A 21 -2.70 14.86 11.74
N GLY A 22 -3.36 15.63 10.89
CA GLY A 22 -2.72 16.55 9.97
C GLY A 22 -2.10 17.78 10.63
N VAL A 23 -2.72 18.28 11.72
CA VAL A 23 -2.31 19.53 12.41
C VAL A 23 -0.81 19.52 12.78
N LYS A 24 -0.26 18.39 13.20
CA LYS A 24 1.16 18.30 13.55
C LYS A 24 2.11 18.49 12.36
N ARG A 25 1.63 18.31 11.13
CA ARG A 25 2.40 18.55 9.89
C ARG A 25 2.10 19.90 9.26
N PHE A 26 0.92 20.45 9.50
CA PHE A 26 0.52 21.70 8.88
C PHE A 26 1.24 22.92 9.50
N ARG A 27 1.63 23.82 8.63
CA ARG A 27 2.14 25.14 8.97
C ARG A 27 1.23 26.18 8.37
N LEU A 28 0.75 27.12 9.19
CA LEU A 28 -0.15 28.19 8.74
C LEU A 28 0.49 29.03 7.61
N PHE A 29 1.80 29.26 7.70
CA PHE A 29 2.57 30.12 6.79
C PHE A 29 3.70 29.35 6.09
N ALA A 30 3.54 28.06 5.84
CA ALA A 30 4.54 27.35 5.04
C ALA A 30 4.63 27.98 3.65
N PRO A 31 5.83 28.27 3.15
CA PRO A 31 6.00 28.72 1.79
C PRO A 31 5.38 27.65 0.87
N ASN A 32 4.68 28.10 -0.16
CA ASN A 32 4.11 27.20 -1.14
C ASN A 32 5.18 26.82 -2.14
N GLU A 33 5.97 25.83 -1.81
CA GLU A 33 7.11 25.39 -2.63
C GLU A 33 6.62 24.68 -3.92
N ASN A 34 5.43 24.12 -3.90
CA ASN A 34 4.86 23.41 -5.05
C ASN A 34 3.79 24.27 -5.73
N LYS A 35 4.07 24.67 -6.96
CA LYS A 35 3.13 25.45 -7.78
C LYS A 35 1.90 24.65 -8.20
N SER A 36 2.04 23.35 -8.36
CA SER A 36 0.97 22.42 -8.80
C SER A 36 0.54 21.51 -7.66
N PRO A 37 -0.76 21.18 -7.55
CA PRO A 37 -1.25 20.21 -6.60
C PRO A 37 -0.63 18.82 -6.85
N MET A 38 -0.39 18.07 -5.76
CA MET A 38 0.09 16.70 -5.80
C MET A 38 -0.61 15.84 -4.76
N VAL A 39 -0.58 14.53 -4.96
CA VAL A 39 -1.01 13.55 -3.96
C VAL A 39 0.23 12.85 -3.41
N VAL A 40 0.38 12.88 -2.09
CA VAL A 40 1.48 12.20 -1.39
C VAL A 40 0.93 11.04 -0.59
N ALA A 41 1.34 9.83 -0.93
CA ALA A 41 1.15 8.67 -0.06
C ALA A 41 2.15 8.74 1.08
N LEU A 42 1.65 8.74 2.33
CA LEU A 42 2.46 8.96 3.52
C LEU A 42 2.54 7.71 4.38
N VAL A 43 3.76 7.28 4.74
CA VAL A 43 4.04 6.19 5.69
C VAL A 43 5.18 6.66 6.61
N ASP A 44 4.82 7.31 7.71
CA ASP A 44 5.76 7.95 8.64
C ASP A 44 5.64 7.44 10.09
N GLY A 45 4.94 6.34 10.31
CA GLY A 45 4.76 5.73 11.63
C GLY A 45 3.76 6.45 12.55
N ARG A 46 3.19 7.59 12.14
CA ARG A 46 2.23 8.35 12.96
C ARG A 46 0.81 7.80 12.89
N ASN A 47 0.53 6.96 11.92
CA ASN A 47 -0.75 6.28 11.76
C ASN A 47 -0.56 4.78 11.59
N PHE A 48 -1.55 4.00 12.02
CA PHE A 48 -1.53 2.56 11.82
C PHE A 48 -1.95 2.22 10.39
N HIS A 49 -1.07 1.52 9.65
CA HIS A 49 -1.30 1.16 8.25
C HIS A 49 -1.41 -0.34 8.01
N GLY A 50 -1.29 -1.17 9.03
CA GLY A 50 -1.09 -2.60 8.82
C GLY A 50 0.34 -2.99 8.43
N GLY A 51 0.50 -4.14 7.80
CA GLY A 51 1.78 -4.67 7.34
C GLY A 51 2.33 -3.97 6.09
N PHE A 52 3.55 -4.34 5.68
CA PHE A 52 4.20 -3.80 4.48
C PHE A 52 3.32 -3.94 3.24
N THR A 53 2.79 -5.14 3.01
CA THR A 53 1.93 -5.43 1.83
C THR A 53 0.69 -4.53 1.79
N ASP A 54 0.05 -4.28 2.94
CA ASP A 54 -1.13 -3.41 2.99
C ASP A 54 -0.79 -1.97 2.63
N ARG A 55 0.37 -1.49 3.08
CA ARG A 55 0.87 -0.15 2.74
C ARG A 55 1.12 -0.02 1.24
N ILE A 56 1.77 -1.01 0.63
CA ILE A 56 2.01 -1.04 -0.82
C ILE A 56 0.70 -1.10 -1.60
N LYS A 57 -0.30 -1.88 -1.16
CA LYS A 57 -1.65 -1.89 -1.76
C LYS A 57 -2.28 -0.50 -1.79
N GLY A 58 -2.19 0.22 -0.66
CA GLY A 58 -2.70 1.58 -0.57
C GLY A 58 -1.97 2.56 -1.48
N ILE A 59 -0.64 2.48 -1.55
CA ILE A 59 0.19 3.31 -2.43
C ILE A 59 -0.18 3.09 -3.90
N VAL A 60 -0.29 1.83 -4.35
CA VAL A 60 -0.66 1.48 -5.73
C VAL A 60 -2.07 1.97 -6.08
N SER A 61 -3.02 1.86 -5.15
CA SER A 61 -4.38 2.37 -5.35
C SER A 61 -4.44 3.90 -5.46
N LEU A 62 -3.65 4.62 -4.65
CA LEU A 62 -3.52 6.07 -4.77
C LEU A 62 -2.87 6.48 -6.10
N PHE A 63 -1.87 5.74 -6.55
CA PHE A 63 -1.25 5.98 -7.86
C PHE A 63 -2.25 5.79 -9.00
N HIS A 64 -3.05 4.72 -8.98
CA HIS A 64 -4.12 4.51 -9.95
C HIS A 64 -5.06 5.73 -10.02
N PHE A 65 -5.54 6.18 -8.86
CA PHE A 65 -6.38 7.38 -8.77
C PHE A 65 -5.70 8.60 -9.39
N CYS A 66 -4.42 8.83 -9.10
CA CYS A 66 -3.67 9.96 -9.62
C CYS A 66 -3.48 9.90 -11.15
N LEU A 67 -3.27 8.71 -11.72
CA LEU A 67 -3.23 8.52 -13.17
C LEU A 67 -4.54 8.94 -13.83
N VAL A 68 -5.67 8.49 -13.28
CA VAL A 68 -7.00 8.83 -13.83
C VAL A 68 -7.30 10.32 -13.69
N LYS A 69 -6.86 10.95 -12.60
CA LYS A 69 -7.09 12.38 -12.37
C LYS A 69 -6.03 13.28 -12.99
N ASN A 70 -4.99 12.70 -13.60
CA ASN A 70 -3.85 13.43 -14.16
C ASN A 70 -3.22 14.39 -13.12
N VAL A 71 -2.92 13.87 -11.93
CA VAL A 71 -2.32 14.62 -10.82
C VAL A 71 -0.99 13.99 -10.45
N ASP A 72 0.00 14.83 -10.12
CA ASP A 72 1.32 14.38 -9.67
C ASP A 72 1.21 13.52 -8.41
N PHE A 73 1.93 12.42 -8.38
CA PHE A 73 1.92 11.43 -7.32
C PHE A 73 3.30 11.27 -6.71
N ARG A 74 3.37 11.27 -5.38
CA ARG A 74 4.61 11.07 -4.63
C ARG A 74 4.41 10.11 -3.47
N VAL A 75 5.51 9.53 -2.99
CA VAL A 75 5.52 8.62 -1.85
C VAL A 75 6.60 9.05 -0.87
N LEU A 76 6.20 9.38 0.35
CA LEU A 76 7.09 9.45 1.49
C LEU A 76 6.88 8.23 2.36
N TYR A 77 7.83 7.30 2.36
CA TYR A 77 7.79 6.08 3.15
C TYR A 77 9.11 5.95 3.90
N ASN A 78 9.13 6.38 5.15
CA ASN A 78 10.31 6.40 6.01
C ASN A 78 10.12 5.68 7.36
N PHE A 79 9.06 4.86 7.47
CA PHE A 79 8.81 4.05 8.67
C PHE A 79 8.23 2.68 8.30
N PRO A 80 8.76 1.57 8.87
CA PRO A 80 9.88 1.46 9.83
C PRO A 80 11.28 1.50 9.17
N PHE A 81 11.34 1.72 7.86
CA PHE A 81 12.55 1.82 7.05
C PHE A 81 12.29 2.75 5.87
N GLU A 82 13.34 3.22 5.23
CA GLU A 82 13.24 3.96 3.97
C GLU A 82 12.89 2.99 2.82
N LEU A 83 11.77 3.25 2.14
CA LEU A 83 11.35 2.39 1.02
C LEU A 83 12.37 2.37 -0.12
N SER A 84 13.02 3.51 -0.35
CA SER A 84 14.06 3.67 -1.37
C SER A 84 15.30 2.81 -1.16
N ASP A 85 15.52 2.24 0.03
CA ASP A 85 16.58 1.26 0.27
C ASP A 85 16.32 -0.08 -0.42
N TYR A 86 15.05 -0.37 -0.73
CA TYR A 86 14.62 -1.65 -1.30
C TYR A 86 13.96 -1.52 -2.67
N LEU A 87 13.22 -0.44 -2.90
CA LEU A 87 12.50 -0.20 -4.14
C LEU A 87 12.88 1.16 -4.72
N GLU A 88 13.15 1.19 -6.02
CA GLU A 88 13.47 2.39 -6.78
C GLU A 88 12.33 2.75 -7.73
N PRO A 89 12.23 4.03 -8.15
CA PRO A 89 11.36 4.41 -9.25
C PRO A 89 11.66 3.59 -10.52
N ASN A 90 10.60 3.12 -11.18
CA ASN A 90 10.72 2.44 -12.47
C ASN A 90 10.31 3.40 -13.61
N GLU A 91 9.07 3.35 -14.06
CA GLU A 91 8.56 4.23 -15.12
C GLU A 91 8.11 5.60 -14.58
N TYR A 92 7.75 5.66 -13.30
CA TYR A 92 7.23 6.86 -12.64
C TYR A 92 8.10 7.25 -11.44
N ASN A 93 8.61 8.48 -11.44
CA ASN A 93 9.38 9.00 -10.31
C ASN A 93 8.45 9.43 -9.18
N TRP A 94 8.32 8.57 -8.18
CA TRP A 94 7.48 8.79 -7.01
C TRP A 94 8.23 9.37 -5.79
N LEU A 95 9.54 9.55 -5.86
CA LEU A 95 10.35 9.99 -4.72
C LEU A 95 9.99 11.42 -4.30
N ILE A 96 9.92 11.63 -3.00
CA ILE A 96 9.82 12.95 -2.37
C ILE A 96 10.56 12.93 -1.04
N ASP A 97 11.24 14.03 -0.69
CA ASP A 97 11.81 14.20 0.63
C ASP A 97 10.80 14.81 1.62
N ASP A 98 11.02 14.61 2.93
CA ASP A 98 10.10 15.06 3.98
C ASP A 98 9.88 16.59 3.98
N LYS A 99 10.87 17.37 3.56
CA LYS A 99 10.78 18.84 3.52
C LYS A 99 9.90 19.32 2.36
N SER A 100 9.84 18.55 1.29
CA SER A 100 9.04 18.84 0.10
C SER A 100 7.59 18.37 0.20
N VAL A 101 7.22 17.61 1.25
CA VAL A 101 5.82 17.22 1.50
C VAL A 101 4.98 18.47 1.76
N PRO A 102 3.86 18.66 1.02
CA PRO A 102 2.98 19.80 1.22
C PRO A 102 2.51 19.92 2.67
N SER A 103 2.70 21.08 3.27
CA SER A 103 2.36 21.33 4.68
C SER A 103 1.56 22.60 4.91
N ASN A 104 1.26 23.39 3.86
CA ASN A 104 0.46 24.61 3.98
C ASN A 104 -1.01 24.28 4.31
N PHE A 105 -1.50 24.75 5.46
CA PHE A 105 -2.83 24.47 5.97
C PHE A 105 -3.98 24.78 4.98
N PHE A 106 -3.86 25.87 4.24
CA PHE A 106 -4.93 26.30 3.34
C PHE A 106 -4.91 25.58 1.98
N ARG A 107 -3.76 25.01 1.60
CA ARG A 107 -3.52 24.43 0.28
C ARG A 107 -3.34 22.93 0.31
N THR A 108 -3.34 22.29 1.48
CA THR A 108 -3.13 20.87 1.65
C THR A 108 -4.29 20.25 2.42
N SER A 109 -4.80 19.15 1.93
CA SER A 109 -5.75 18.30 2.64
C SER A 109 -5.04 17.08 3.18
N PHE A 110 -5.35 16.73 4.43
CA PHE A 110 -4.88 15.51 5.04
C PHE A 110 -6.02 14.50 5.08
N VAL A 111 -5.79 13.28 4.56
CA VAL A 111 -6.86 12.28 4.42
C VAL A 111 -6.40 10.91 4.90
N ASN A 112 -7.23 10.27 5.70
CA ASN A 112 -7.04 8.90 6.11
C ASN A 112 -7.95 7.98 5.27
N LEU A 113 -7.33 7.15 4.41
CA LEU A 113 -7.96 6.17 3.54
C LEU A 113 -7.74 4.74 4.03
N VAL A 114 -7.48 4.58 5.32
CA VAL A 114 -7.33 3.26 5.94
C VAL A 114 -8.72 2.69 6.25
N GLY A 115 -8.94 1.43 5.84
CA GLY A 115 -10.18 0.69 6.12
C GLY A 115 -11.19 0.64 4.98
N ASP A 116 -12.42 0.22 5.29
CA ASP A 116 -13.41 -0.17 4.28
C ASP A 116 -14.05 1.01 3.51
N ALA A 117 -14.13 2.17 4.13
CA ALA A 117 -14.65 3.39 3.48
C ALA A 117 -13.63 4.11 2.58
N SER A 118 -12.49 3.49 2.29
CA SER A 118 -11.39 4.11 1.54
C SER A 118 -11.79 4.54 0.12
N ILE A 119 -12.60 3.74 -0.57
CA ILE A 119 -12.99 4.01 -1.96
C ILE A 119 -13.89 5.25 -2.08
N ASP A 120 -14.90 5.39 -1.22
CA ASP A 120 -15.83 6.52 -1.28
C ASP A 120 -15.10 7.83 -0.97
N ARG A 121 -14.23 7.79 0.04
CA ARG A 121 -13.39 8.94 0.38
C ARG A 121 -12.39 9.29 -0.73
N LEU A 122 -11.86 8.29 -1.43
CA LEU A 122 -10.96 8.49 -2.55
C LEU A 122 -11.67 9.17 -3.74
N LYS A 123 -12.90 8.76 -4.05
CA LYS A 123 -13.72 9.39 -5.09
C LYS A 123 -14.04 10.86 -4.80
N GLU A 124 -14.19 11.21 -3.54
CA GLU A 124 -14.52 12.58 -3.06
C GLU A 124 -13.28 13.49 -2.95
N LEU A 125 -12.06 12.99 -3.18
CA LEU A 125 -10.85 13.80 -3.02
C LEU A 125 -10.83 15.01 -3.95
N ASN A 126 -10.66 16.18 -3.35
CA ASN A 126 -10.45 17.42 -4.10
C ASN A 126 -8.97 17.58 -4.48
N VAL A 127 -8.65 17.20 -5.71
CA VAL A 127 -7.29 17.30 -6.25
C VAL A 127 -6.89 18.70 -6.74
N ARG A 128 -7.73 19.73 -6.54
CA ARG A 128 -7.33 21.12 -6.75
C ARG A 128 -6.39 21.63 -5.66
N LYS A 129 -6.30 20.92 -4.55
CA LYS A 129 -5.32 21.12 -3.48
C LYS A 129 -4.40 19.91 -3.40
N SER A 130 -3.22 20.11 -2.85
CA SER A 130 -2.37 18.98 -2.51
C SER A 130 -3.04 18.10 -1.47
N VAL A 131 -2.85 16.79 -1.58
CA VAL A 131 -3.42 15.79 -0.68
C VAL A 131 -2.31 14.97 -0.07
N VAL A 132 -2.28 14.88 1.25
CA VAL A 132 -1.41 13.97 1.99
C VAL A 132 -2.28 12.85 2.56
N ALA A 133 -2.05 11.62 2.14
CA ALA A 133 -2.95 10.51 2.43
C ALA A 133 -2.23 9.32 3.06
N TYR A 134 -2.87 8.71 4.08
CA TYR A 134 -2.59 7.35 4.51
C TYR A 134 -3.58 6.40 3.84
N ALA A 135 -3.06 5.32 3.21
CA ALA A 135 -3.88 4.30 2.56
C ALA A 135 -3.30 2.90 2.79
N ASN A 136 -4.16 1.88 2.87
CA ASN A 136 -3.74 0.51 3.13
C ASN A 136 -4.59 -0.56 2.42
N ARG A 137 -5.43 -0.17 1.46
CA ARG A 137 -6.31 -1.10 0.75
C ARG A 137 -6.00 -1.13 -0.75
N ASP A 138 -6.14 -2.31 -1.33
CA ASP A 138 -6.24 -2.44 -2.77
C ASP A 138 -7.70 -2.19 -3.19
N VAL A 139 -7.89 -1.09 -3.89
CA VAL A 139 -9.18 -0.69 -4.48
C VAL A 139 -9.09 -0.57 -6.00
N THR A 140 -8.07 -1.14 -6.61
CA THR A 140 -7.81 -1.05 -8.06
C THR A 140 -9.02 -1.48 -8.88
N HIS A 141 -9.66 -2.60 -8.53
CA HIS A 141 -10.85 -3.10 -9.23
C HIS A 141 -12.04 -2.13 -9.14
N LEU A 142 -12.26 -1.53 -7.97
CA LEU A 142 -13.35 -0.54 -7.75
C LEU A 142 -13.08 0.76 -8.50
N LEU A 143 -11.81 1.17 -8.62
CA LEU A 143 -11.42 2.33 -9.42
C LEU A 143 -11.60 2.05 -10.92
N ASN A 144 -11.24 0.85 -11.37
CA ASN A 144 -11.47 0.43 -12.75
C ASN A 144 -12.97 0.50 -13.11
N GLU A 145 -13.83 -0.06 -12.26
CA GLU A 145 -15.27 -0.04 -12.45
C GLU A 145 -15.80 1.41 -12.48
N PHE A 146 -15.37 2.24 -11.55
CA PHE A 146 -15.87 3.60 -11.41
C PHE A 146 -15.40 4.54 -12.54
N TYR A 147 -14.16 4.38 -13.01
CA TYR A 147 -13.56 5.26 -14.03
C TYR A 147 -13.50 4.66 -15.43
N GLY A 148 -13.97 3.42 -15.63
CA GLY A 148 -13.92 2.74 -16.92
C GLY A 148 -12.49 2.42 -17.38
N THR A 149 -11.60 2.10 -16.45
CA THR A 149 -10.21 1.70 -16.73
C THR A 149 -10.03 0.19 -16.56
N SER A 150 -8.88 -0.36 -17.00
CA SER A 150 -8.60 -1.79 -16.97
C SER A 150 -7.22 -2.12 -16.42
N TYR A 151 -6.68 -1.29 -15.52
CA TYR A 151 -5.38 -1.53 -14.92
C TYR A 151 -5.41 -2.76 -14.00
N THR A 152 -4.38 -3.61 -14.09
CA THR A 152 -4.12 -4.60 -13.06
C THR A 152 -3.22 -4.01 -11.97
N TRP A 153 -3.32 -4.55 -10.75
CA TRP A 153 -2.45 -4.14 -9.65
C TRP A 153 -0.97 -4.33 -9.99
N GLY A 154 -0.63 -5.46 -10.64
CA GLY A 154 0.74 -5.74 -11.06
C GLY A 154 1.29 -4.73 -12.07
N GLN A 155 0.48 -4.32 -13.06
CA GLN A 155 0.88 -3.28 -14.01
C GLN A 155 1.20 -1.96 -13.29
N LEU A 156 0.33 -1.53 -12.37
CA LEU A 156 0.53 -0.30 -11.60
C LEU A 156 1.74 -0.39 -10.68
N TYR A 157 1.93 -1.53 -10.02
CA TYR A 157 3.09 -1.80 -9.17
C TYR A 157 4.40 -1.68 -9.97
N HIS A 158 4.49 -2.35 -11.12
CA HIS A 158 5.69 -2.32 -11.95
C HIS A 158 5.96 -0.95 -12.58
N ARG A 159 4.94 -0.15 -12.83
CA ARG A 159 5.16 1.24 -13.25
C ARG A 159 5.79 2.11 -12.15
N LEU A 160 5.44 1.84 -10.89
CA LEU A 160 6.01 2.56 -9.75
C LEU A 160 7.38 2.02 -9.36
N PHE A 161 7.52 0.71 -9.22
CA PHE A 161 8.59 0.09 -8.47
C PHE A 161 9.40 -0.90 -9.28
N LYS A 162 10.70 -0.83 -9.11
CA LYS A 162 11.65 -1.90 -9.40
C LYS A 162 12.50 -2.18 -8.16
N PRO A 163 13.08 -3.36 -7.99
CA PRO A 163 14.03 -3.63 -6.92
C PRO A 163 15.21 -2.66 -6.98
N SER A 164 15.69 -2.21 -5.82
CA SER A 164 17.00 -1.56 -5.73
C SER A 164 18.11 -2.55 -6.07
N ALA A 165 19.28 -2.03 -6.42
CA ALA A 165 20.43 -2.89 -6.71
C ALA A 165 20.73 -3.87 -5.57
N LYS A 166 20.58 -3.41 -4.32
CA LYS A 166 20.76 -4.25 -3.12
C LYS A 166 19.72 -5.37 -3.05
N LEU A 167 18.44 -5.05 -3.24
CA LEU A 167 17.39 -6.07 -3.21
C LEU A 167 17.50 -7.03 -4.39
N GLN A 168 17.89 -6.55 -5.57
CA GLN A 168 18.09 -7.38 -6.74
C GLN A 168 19.23 -8.41 -6.51
N GLN A 169 20.33 -8.01 -5.90
CA GLN A 169 21.42 -8.93 -5.54
C GLN A 169 20.93 -10.05 -4.59
N GLU A 170 20.12 -9.72 -3.60
CA GLU A 170 19.53 -10.73 -2.70
C GLU A 170 18.57 -11.67 -3.44
N ILE A 171 17.76 -11.14 -4.36
CA ILE A 171 16.86 -11.94 -5.20
C ILE A 171 17.70 -12.90 -6.07
N ASP A 172 18.70 -12.39 -6.76
CA ASP A 172 19.55 -13.18 -7.67
C ASP A 172 20.32 -14.26 -6.90
N TYR A 173 20.82 -13.92 -5.71
CA TYR A 173 21.46 -14.91 -4.83
C TYR A 173 20.49 -16.03 -4.48
N HIS A 174 19.28 -15.70 -4.00
CA HIS A 174 18.30 -16.72 -3.63
C HIS A 174 17.83 -17.55 -4.82
N LEU A 175 17.66 -16.95 -5.99
CA LEU A 175 17.32 -17.66 -7.21
C LEU A 175 18.44 -18.62 -7.62
N SER A 176 19.70 -18.22 -7.51
CA SER A 176 20.85 -19.09 -7.83
C SER A 176 20.95 -20.32 -6.91
N VAL A 177 20.53 -20.14 -5.63
CA VAL A 177 20.49 -21.25 -4.66
C VAL A 177 19.34 -22.23 -4.93
N LEU A 178 18.20 -21.71 -5.44
CA LEU A 178 17.02 -22.52 -5.74
C LEU A 178 17.20 -23.37 -7.00
N GLY A 179 18.03 -22.92 -7.96
CA GLY A 179 18.19 -23.57 -9.27
C GLY A 179 16.97 -23.40 -10.18
N ASP A 180 16.96 -24.06 -11.32
CA ASP A 180 15.90 -23.91 -12.34
C ASP A 180 14.65 -24.76 -12.07
N ASP A 181 14.75 -25.76 -11.19
CA ASP A 181 13.69 -26.76 -10.93
C ASP A 181 12.80 -26.44 -9.72
N TYR A 182 12.63 -25.18 -9.35
CA TYR A 182 11.76 -24.85 -8.22
C TYR A 182 10.34 -24.53 -8.64
N VAL A 183 9.36 -24.99 -7.85
CA VAL A 183 7.96 -24.61 -7.99
C VAL A 183 7.57 -23.65 -6.88
N VAL A 184 7.16 -22.44 -7.26
CA VAL A 184 6.61 -21.47 -6.31
C VAL A 184 5.09 -21.52 -6.35
N LYS A 185 4.49 -21.97 -5.27
CA LYS A 185 3.06 -21.82 -5.03
C LYS A 185 2.86 -20.73 -4.00
N ALA A 186 2.22 -19.62 -4.36
CA ALA A 186 1.87 -18.56 -3.44
C ALA A 186 0.36 -18.36 -3.41
N SER A 187 -0.24 -18.48 -2.23
CA SER A 187 -1.60 -17.98 -1.99
C SER A 187 -1.61 -17.12 -0.75
N MET A 188 -2.32 -16.00 -0.81
CA MET A 188 -2.51 -15.14 0.35
C MET A 188 -3.90 -15.34 0.93
N GLY A 189 -3.95 -15.57 2.24
CA GLY A 189 -5.19 -15.66 2.95
C GLY A 189 -5.05 -15.20 4.41
N HIS A 190 -6.15 -14.87 5.04
CA HIS A 190 -6.13 -14.50 6.45
C HIS A 190 -5.84 -15.72 7.34
N LEU A 191 -4.90 -15.57 8.28
CA LEU A 191 -4.53 -16.60 9.25
C LEU A 191 -5.70 -17.14 10.08
N ARG A 192 -6.81 -16.41 10.13
CA ARG A 192 -8.03 -16.80 10.86
C ARG A 192 -8.86 -17.85 10.14
N ASP A 193 -8.67 -18.01 8.82
CA ASP A 193 -9.47 -18.92 7.99
C ASP A 193 -8.67 -20.13 7.51
N LEU A 194 -7.73 -20.61 8.33
CA LEU A 194 -6.82 -21.71 8.01
C LEU A 194 -7.47 -22.96 7.40
N PRO A 195 -8.70 -23.37 7.75
CA PRO A 195 -9.36 -24.51 7.10
C PRO A 195 -9.86 -24.22 5.69
N LYS A 196 -9.97 -22.93 5.30
CA LYS A 196 -10.51 -22.49 4.01
C LYS A 196 -9.42 -21.93 3.07
N MET A 197 -8.18 -21.89 3.55
CA MET A 197 -7.09 -21.26 2.82
C MET A 197 -6.26 -22.26 2.05
N GLN A 198 -6.21 -22.04 0.75
CA GLN A 198 -5.08 -22.51 -0.04
C GLN A 198 -3.92 -21.52 0.16
N MET A 199 -2.97 -21.85 1.01
CA MET A 199 -1.74 -21.09 1.14
C MET A 199 -0.66 -21.69 0.26
N GLY A 200 -0.20 -20.93 -0.69
CA GLY A 200 1.06 -21.19 -1.34
C GLY A 200 2.20 -20.76 -0.42
N VAL A 201 3.17 -21.58 -0.29
CA VAL A 201 4.38 -21.31 0.47
C VAL A 201 5.54 -21.37 -0.49
N SER A 202 6.29 -20.27 -0.58
CA SER A 202 7.62 -20.33 -1.15
C SER A 202 8.48 -21.26 -0.28
N ILE A 203 8.91 -22.38 -0.81
CA ILE A 203 9.72 -23.35 -0.09
C ILE A 203 11.18 -22.96 -0.28
N THR A 204 11.62 -21.96 0.47
CA THR A 204 13.06 -21.79 0.71
C THR A 204 13.39 -22.38 2.08
N ASN A 205 14.49 -23.13 2.18
CA ASN A 205 14.91 -23.78 3.41
C ASN A 205 15.09 -22.86 4.63
N GLY A 206 15.12 -21.54 4.46
CA GLY A 206 15.25 -20.55 5.52
C GLY A 206 13.91 -20.02 6.09
N PHE A 207 12.80 -20.17 5.39
CA PHE A 207 11.51 -19.61 5.81
C PHE A 207 10.63 -20.57 6.63
N LEU A 208 10.85 -21.87 6.49
CA LEU A 208 10.07 -22.93 7.11
C LEU A 208 10.06 -22.94 8.66
N PRO A 209 11.15 -22.69 9.38
CA PRO A 209 11.16 -22.89 10.84
C PRO A 209 10.22 -21.98 11.61
N ARG A 210 10.00 -20.76 11.14
CA ARG A 210 9.13 -19.79 11.85
C ARG A 210 7.63 -20.10 11.69
N TYR A 211 7.25 -20.80 10.65
CA TYR A 211 5.85 -21.13 10.37
C TYR A 211 5.42 -22.51 10.89
N LEU A 212 6.37 -23.39 11.20
CA LEU A 212 6.09 -24.75 11.66
C LEU A 212 5.49 -24.82 13.08
N ASN A 213 5.69 -23.81 13.91
CA ASN A 213 5.25 -23.79 15.31
C ASN A 213 3.78 -23.38 15.51
N VAL A 214 3.01 -23.14 14.45
CA VAL A 214 1.60 -22.79 14.55
C VAL A 214 0.76 -24.05 14.32
N PRO A 215 -0.15 -24.41 15.24
CA PRO A 215 -1.01 -25.59 15.08
C PRO A 215 -1.75 -25.58 13.73
N GLY A 216 -1.78 -26.72 13.05
CA GLY A 216 -2.41 -26.89 11.73
C GLY A 216 -1.54 -26.54 10.50
N ARG A 217 -0.48 -25.74 10.65
CA ARG A 217 0.38 -25.37 9.50
C ARG A 217 1.30 -26.49 9.05
N LYS A 218 1.70 -27.36 9.96
CA LYS A 218 2.59 -28.49 9.65
C LYS A 218 1.94 -29.41 8.62
N ALA A 219 0.66 -29.74 8.80
CA ALA A 219 -0.09 -30.56 7.86
C ALA A 219 -0.21 -29.92 6.47
N VAL A 220 -0.50 -28.61 6.40
CA VAL A 220 -0.61 -27.88 5.13
C VAL A 220 0.74 -27.86 4.39
N ILE A 221 1.85 -27.68 5.10
CA ILE A 221 3.20 -27.67 4.50
C ILE A 221 3.55 -29.08 4.00
N GLU A 222 3.20 -30.14 4.74
CA GLU A 222 3.42 -31.52 4.30
C GLU A 222 2.59 -31.88 3.07
N ASP A 223 1.35 -31.43 2.98
CA ASP A 223 0.50 -31.64 1.80
C ASP A 223 0.99 -30.87 0.58
N LEU A 224 1.46 -29.64 0.74
CA LEU A 224 2.08 -28.85 -0.33
C LEU A 224 3.39 -29.48 -0.85
N ARG A 225 4.20 -30.09 0.04
CA ARG A 225 5.38 -30.87 -0.36
C ARG A 225 5.01 -32.08 -1.20
N LYS A 226 4.02 -32.86 -0.75
CA LYS A 226 3.54 -34.02 -1.49
C LYS A 226 3.00 -33.69 -2.88
N GLU A 227 2.40 -32.49 -3.03
CA GLU A 227 1.95 -32.01 -4.34
C GLU A 227 3.09 -31.48 -5.21
N ALA A 228 4.10 -30.85 -4.63
CA ALA A 228 5.28 -30.41 -5.34
C ALA A 228 6.11 -31.62 -5.87
N ASP A 229 6.16 -32.71 -5.08
CA ASP A 229 6.86 -33.96 -5.46
C ASP A 229 6.12 -34.75 -6.57
N LYS A 230 4.91 -34.36 -6.94
CA LYS A 230 4.10 -34.98 -8.01
C LYS A 230 4.17 -34.22 -9.34
N ALA A 231 4.74 -33.02 -9.36
CA ALA A 231 4.82 -32.14 -10.52
C ALA A 231 6.17 -32.23 -11.19
#